data_ea4bd0e90701429fe35982c75700a6ff
#
_entry.id   ea4bd0e90701429fe35982c75700a6ff
#
_cell.length_a   1.000
_cell.length_b   1.000
_cell.length_c   1.000
_cell.angle_alpha   90.00
_cell.angle_beta   90.00
_cell.angle_gamma   90.00
#
_symmetry.space_group_name_H-M   'P 1'
#
loop_
_entity.id
_entity.type
_entity.pdbx_description
1 polymer ?
#
loop_
_entity_poly.entity_id
_entity_poly.type
_entity_poly.pdbx_seq_one_letter_code
_entity_poly.pdbx_strand_id
1 'polypeptide(L)'
;FQAEDGIRDQPRSRGLGDVYKRQDSGQIKEAHSISAGLDYPGIGPEHSYLFDEKRVQYMSATDSEALEAFQYCCKLEGIIPALDPSHALAVLRKISKNYSKGKIIVMNMCGRGDKDIFTVAKELKIKL
;
A
#
# COMPACT_ATOMS: atom_id res chain seq x y z
N PHE A 1 1.98 -1.36 3.25
CA PHE A 1 1.71 -0.09 2.58
C PHE A 1 0.24 0.22 2.71
N GLN A 2 -0.11 1.21 3.49
CA GLN A 2 -1.48 1.72 3.64
C GLN A 2 -1.61 3.06 2.90
N ALA A 3 -2.82 3.41 2.53
CA ALA A 3 -3.11 4.72 1.94
C ALA A 3 -2.65 5.86 2.87
N GLU A 4 -2.33 7.00 2.29
CA GLU A 4 -1.61 8.13 2.92
C GLU A 4 -2.17 8.58 4.27
N ASP A 5 -3.46 8.39 4.48
CA ASP A 5 -4.16 8.74 5.73
C ASP A 5 -4.03 7.70 6.86
N GLY A 6 -3.44 6.51 6.59
CA GLY A 6 -3.49 5.39 7.53
C GLY A 6 -2.41 5.37 8.61
N ILE A 7 -1.28 6.03 8.41
CA ILE A 7 -0.09 5.84 9.26
C ILE A 7 0.18 7.05 10.17
N ARG A 8 -0.29 8.25 9.83
CA ARG A 8 0.10 9.48 10.54
C ARG A 8 -0.47 9.65 11.94
N ASP A 9 -1.62 9.06 12.26
CA ASP A 9 -2.35 9.35 13.50
C ASP A 9 -2.70 8.10 14.32
N GLN A 10 -1.82 7.10 14.35
CA GLN A 10 -2.08 5.91 15.16
C GLN A 10 -1.76 6.15 16.63
N PRO A 11 -2.76 6.15 17.53
CA PRO A 11 -2.49 6.17 18.96
C PRO A 11 -1.81 4.87 19.36
N ARG A 12 -0.78 4.97 20.17
CA ARG A 12 -0.06 3.84 20.76
C ARG A 12 -1.04 3.01 21.58
N SER A 13 -1.54 1.91 21.04
CA SER A 13 -2.29 0.96 21.83
C SER A 13 -1.32 0.08 22.61
N ARG A 14 -1.31 0.23 23.92
CA ARG A 14 -0.66 -0.72 24.83
C ARG A 14 -1.59 -1.92 24.98
N GLY A 15 -1.41 -2.95 24.16
CA GLY A 15 -2.22 -4.16 24.28
C GLY A 15 -2.04 -5.11 23.08
N LEU A 16 -2.40 -6.37 23.31
CA LEU A 16 -2.45 -7.45 22.32
C LEU A 16 -3.68 -7.26 21.41
N GLY A 17 -3.69 -6.23 20.58
CA GLY A 17 -4.79 -5.94 19.66
C GLY A 17 -4.32 -5.22 18.42
N ASP A 18 -5.18 -5.18 17.42
CA ASP A 18 -4.92 -4.42 16.22
C ASP A 18 -4.82 -2.92 16.52
N VAL A 19 -3.91 -2.25 15.83
CA VAL A 19 -3.80 -0.79 15.89
C VAL A 19 -4.77 -0.22 14.87
N TYR A 20 -5.80 0.46 15.35
CA TYR A 20 -6.83 1.06 14.53
C TYR A 20 -6.55 2.54 14.29
N LYS A 21 -6.83 3.00 13.07
CA LYS A 21 -6.92 4.43 12.79
C LYS A 21 -8.08 5.03 13.57
N ARG A 22 -7.80 6.05 14.39
CA ARG A 22 -8.81 6.69 15.22
C ARG A 22 -9.01 8.14 14.82
N GLN A 23 -10.24 8.61 14.94
CA GLN A 23 -10.57 10.03 14.91
C GLN A 23 -10.16 10.71 16.22
N ASP A 24 -10.17 12.03 16.27
CA ASP A 24 -9.89 12.81 17.50
C ASP A 24 -10.86 12.46 18.64
N SER A 25 -12.07 12.02 18.31
CA SER A 25 -13.07 11.50 19.25
C SER A 25 -12.76 10.08 19.79
N GLY A 26 -11.68 9.44 19.38
CA GLY A 26 -11.34 8.07 19.73
C GLY A 26 -12.11 6.99 18.97
N GLN A 27 -12.94 7.36 18.00
CA GLN A 27 -13.65 6.42 17.14
C GLN A 27 -12.74 5.87 16.03
N ILE A 28 -13.07 4.68 15.52
CA ILE A 28 -12.37 4.08 14.39
C ILE A 28 -12.71 4.88 13.13
N LYS A 29 -11.70 5.35 12.42
CA LYS A 29 -11.87 6.00 11.10
C LYS A 29 -11.76 4.95 10.01
N GLU A 30 -12.74 4.89 9.14
CA GLU A 30 -12.69 4.01 7.97
C GLU A 30 -11.52 4.38 7.06
N ALA A 31 -10.81 3.37 6.58
CA ALA A 31 -9.84 3.50 5.51
C ALA A 31 -10.56 3.32 4.17
N HIS A 32 -9.98 3.82 3.09
CA HIS A 32 -10.46 3.55 1.75
C HIS A 32 -9.28 3.28 0.82
N SER A 33 -9.35 2.21 0.06
CA SER A 33 -8.43 1.89 -1.02
C SER A 33 -9.14 1.05 -2.08
N ILE A 34 -8.75 1.20 -3.34
CA ILE A 34 -9.17 0.32 -4.43
C ILE A 34 -8.63 -1.12 -4.25
N SER A 35 -7.62 -1.29 -3.42
CA SER A 35 -7.07 -2.58 -3.06
C SER A 35 -7.72 -3.10 -1.79
N ALA A 36 -8.39 -4.25 -1.90
CA ALA A 36 -9.11 -4.86 -0.78
C ALA A 36 -8.19 -5.16 0.42
N GLY A 37 -6.93 -5.51 0.17
CA GLY A 37 -5.94 -5.78 1.23
C GLY A 37 -5.51 -4.54 2.00
N LEU A 38 -5.72 -3.34 1.44
CA LEU A 38 -5.36 -2.06 2.04
C LEU A 38 -6.56 -1.27 2.56
N ASP A 39 -7.76 -1.81 2.42
CA ASP A 39 -9.01 -1.18 2.84
C ASP A 39 -9.41 -1.54 4.28
N TYR A 40 -8.42 -1.70 5.15
CA TYR A 40 -8.61 -2.00 6.57
C TYR A 40 -8.14 -0.83 7.44
N PRO A 41 -8.90 -0.48 8.49
CA PRO A 41 -8.59 0.66 9.34
C PRO A 41 -7.46 0.39 10.34
N GLY A 42 -6.89 -0.81 10.38
CA GLY A 42 -5.90 -1.19 11.36
C GLY A 42 -4.78 -2.06 10.81
N ILE A 43 -3.71 -2.16 11.57
CA ILE A 43 -2.56 -3.02 11.31
C ILE A 43 -2.32 -3.95 12.49
N GLY A 44 -1.70 -5.10 12.21
CA GLY A 44 -1.34 -6.06 13.26
C GLY A 44 -0.30 -5.51 14.25
N PRO A 45 -0.27 -6.05 15.48
CA PRO A 45 0.61 -5.56 16.54
C PRO A 45 2.11 -5.69 16.20
N GLU A 46 2.50 -6.64 15.39
CA GLU A 46 3.89 -6.80 14.92
C GLU A 46 4.35 -5.59 14.08
N HIS A 47 3.51 -5.11 13.17
CA HIS A 47 3.81 -3.91 12.39
C HIS A 47 3.87 -2.66 13.26
N SER A 48 2.98 -2.55 14.24
CA SER A 48 3.00 -1.47 15.22
C SER A 48 4.29 -1.48 16.02
N TYR A 49 4.72 -2.64 16.51
CA TYR A 49 5.98 -2.81 17.22
C TYR A 49 7.20 -2.43 16.36
N LEU A 50 7.25 -2.92 15.11
CA LEU A 50 8.35 -2.61 14.19
C LEU A 50 8.43 -1.11 13.85
N PHE A 51 7.27 -0.44 13.81
CA PHE A 51 7.21 1.01 13.62
C PHE A 51 7.77 1.76 14.84
N ASP A 52 7.35 1.39 16.07
CA ASP A 52 7.81 2.01 17.31
C ASP A 52 9.31 1.80 17.52
N GLU A 53 9.83 0.61 17.22
CA GLU A 53 11.25 0.28 17.28
C GLU A 53 12.07 0.87 16.12
N LYS A 54 11.43 1.57 15.18
CA LYS A 54 12.07 2.16 13.98
C LYS A 54 12.89 1.17 13.14
N ARG A 55 12.52 -0.11 13.20
CA ARG A 55 13.16 -1.18 12.42
C ARG A 55 12.67 -1.25 10.99
N VAL A 56 11.50 -0.68 10.71
CA VAL A 56 10.87 -0.64 9.40
C VAL A 56 10.43 0.77 9.09
N GLN A 57 10.69 1.22 7.88
CA GLN A 57 10.15 2.46 7.35
C GLN A 57 8.84 2.16 6.62
N TYR A 58 7.74 2.70 7.13
CA TYR A 58 6.44 2.62 6.48
C TYR A 58 6.24 3.81 5.55
N MET A 59 5.68 3.54 4.40
CA MET A 59 5.42 4.53 3.36
C MET A 59 4.03 4.31 2.78
N SER A 60 3.46 5.33 2.16
CA SER A 60 2.15 5.27 1.54
C SER A 60 2.22 5.58 0.05
N ALA A 61 1.22 5.09 -0.67
CA ALA A 61 0.91 5.45 -2.03
C ALA A 61 -0.59 5.65 -2.18
N THR A 62 -1.00 6.59 -3.02
CA THR A 62 -2.40 6.80 -3.35
C THR A 62 -2.88 5.76 -4.37
N ASP A 63 -4.19 5.57 -4.46
CA ASP A 63 -4.80 4.69 -5.46
C ASP A 63 -4.43 5.10 -6.90
N SER A 64 -4.37 6.41 -7.16
CA SER A 64 -3.95 6.94 -8.46
C SER A 64 -2.50 6.55 -8.80
N GLU A 65 -1.59 6.68 -7.85
CA GLU A 65 -0.19 6.27 -8.02
C GLU A 65 -0.06 4.75 -8.23
N ALA A 66 -0.88 3.97 -7.52
CA ALA A 66 -0.92 2.52 -7.67
C ALA A 66 -1.42 2.10 -9.05
N LEU A 67 -2.48 2.74 -9.59
CA LEU A 67 -2.99 2.49 -10.94
C LEU A 67 -1.97 2.86 -12.02
N GLU A 68 -1.26 3.97 -11.86
CA GLU A 68 -0.18 4.34 -12.77
C GLU A 68 0.95 3.30 -12.75
N ALA A 69 1.36 2.86 -11.56
CA ALA A 69 2.39 1.84 -11.40
C ALA A 69 1.95 0.48 -11.95
N PHE A 70 0.68 0.11 -11.79
CA PHE A 70 0.06 -1.08 -12.38
C PHE A 70 0.23 -1.07 -13.90
N GLN A 71 -0.23 0.01 -14.57
CA GLN A 71 -0.12 0.14 -16.03
C GLN A 71 1.35 0.12 -16.49
N TYR A 72 2.23 0.75 -15.74
CA TYR A 72 3.66 0.80 -16.05
C TYR A 72 4.30 -0.58 -15.97
N CYS A 73 3.96 -1.37 -14.95
CA CYS A 73 4.39 -2.77 -14.81
C CYS A 73 3.89 -3.63 -15.99
N CYS A 74 2.59 -3.54 -16.31
CA CYS A 74 2.04 -4.27 -17.45
C CYS A 74 2.77 -3.95 -18.75
N LYS A 75 3.08 -2.67 -18.99
CA LYS A 75 3.73 -2.21 -20.21
C LYS A 75 5.19 -2.64 -20.34
N LEU A 76 5.94 -2.61 -19.24
CA LEU A 76 7.38 -2.87 -19.28
C LEU A 76 7.72 -4.35 -19.07
N GLU A 77 7.00 -5.03 -18.17
CA GLU A 77 7.34 -6.38 -17.75
C GLU A 77 6.39 -7.43 -18.36
N GLY A 78 5.28 -7.00 -18.95
CA GLY A 78 4.25 -7.94 -19.42
C GLY A 78 3.54 -8.68 -18.28
N ILE A 79 3.64 -8.19 -17.06
CA ILE A 79 3.05 -8.78 -15.86
C ILE A 79 1.86 -7.93 -15.43
N ILE A 80 0.75 -8.59 -15.11
CA ILE A 80 -0.42 -7.96 -14.50
C ILE A 80 -0.29 -8.10 -12.98
N PRO A 81 0.18 -7.07 -12.25
CA PRO A 81 0.32 -7.14 -10.80
C PRO A 81 -1.07 -7.07 -10.14
N ALA A 82 -1.20 -7.59 -8.92
CA ALA A 82 -2.36 -7.27 -8.11
C ALA A 82 -2.31 -5.79 -7.66
N LEU A 83 -3.46 -5.24 -7.24
CA LEU A 83 -3.52 -3.84 -6.77
C LEU A 83 -2.70 -3.62 -5.49
N ASP A 84 -2.64 -4.63 -4.60
CA ASP A 84 -1.82 -4.55 -3.39
C ASP A 84 -0.33 -4.26 -3.71
N PRO A 85 0.39 -5.12 -4.48
CA PRO A 85 1.78 -4.83 -4.83
C PRO A 85 1.94 -3.64 -5.78
N SER A 86 0.89 -3.18 -6.44
CA SER A 86 0.95 -1.95 -7.26
C SER A 86 1.20 -0.70 -6.41
N HIS A 87 0.71 -0.66 -5.16
CA HIS A 87 1.07 0.39 -4.20
C HIS A 87 2.56 0.34 -3.85
N ALA A 88 3.12 -0.87 -3.66
CA ALA A 88 4.55 -1.02 -3.43
C ALA A 88 5.40 -0.62 -4.66
N LEU A 89 4.93 -0.93 -5.88
CA LEU A 89 5.58 -0.46 -7.13
C LEU A 89 5.59 1.06 -7.24
N ALA A 90 4.50 1.73 -6.84
CA ALA A 90 4.44 3.19 -6.83
C ALA A 90 5.48 3.78 -5.87
N VAL A 91 5.61 3.20 -4.67
CA VAL A 91 6.63 3.62 -3.71
C VAL A 91 8.03 3.33 -4.22
N LEU A 92 8.26 2.17 -4.86
CA LEU A 92 9.55 1.82 -5.45
C LEU A 92 10.06 2.91 -6.41
N ARG A 93 9.20 3.48 -7.24
CA ARG A 93 9.53 4.61 -8.13
C ARG A 93 9.96 5.86 -7.36
N LYS A 94 9.39 6.09 -6.18
CA LYS A 94 9.75 7.22 -5.31
C LYS A 94 11.13 7.02 -4.67
N ILE A 95 11.36 5.84 -4.09
CA ILE A 95 12.58 5.56 -3.30
C ILE A 95 13.79 5.21 -4.16
N SER A 96 13.61 4.64 -5.35
CA SER A 96 14.73 4.21 -6.21
C SER A 96 15.72 5.34 -6.51
N LYS A 97 15.24 6.58 -6.56
CA LYS A 97 16.07 7.78 -6.78
C LYS A 97 17.09 8.05 -5.66
N ASN A 98 16.84 7.48 -4.47
CA ASN A 98 17.70 7.66 -3.30
C ASN A 98 18.86 6.64 -3.27
N TYR A 99 18.86 5.71 -4.19
CA TYR A 99 19.88 4.65 -4.25
C TYR A 99 20.82 4.85 -5.43
N SER A 100 22.10 4.62 -5.20
CA SER A 100 23.11 4.69 -6.26
C SER A 100 22.92 3.56 -7.27
N LYS A 101 23.38 3.79 -8.50
CA LYS A 101 23.39 2.79 -9.57
C LYS A 101 24.09 1.51 -9.11
N GLY A 102 23.50 0.36 -9.41
CA GLY A 102 24.02 -0.96 -9.04
C GLY A 102 23.51 -1.51 -7.71
N LYS A 103 22.69 -0.77 -6.96
CA LYS A 103 21.99 -1.33 -5.79
C LYS A 103 20.84 -2.22 -6.23
N ILE A 104 20.62 -3.29 -5.49
CA ILE A 104 19.53 -4.24 -5.71
C ILE A 104 18.41 -3.92 -4.70
N ILE A 105 17.20 -3.76 -5.21
CA ILE A 105 15.99 -3.62 -4.41
C ILE A 105 15.14 -4.86 -4.67
N VAL A 106 14.82 -5.59 -3.59
CA VAL A 106 13.93 -6.76 -3.66
C VAL A 106 12.53 -6.33 -3.24
N MET A 107 11.54 -6.63 -4.08
CA MET A 107 10.14 -6.32 -3.82
C MET A 107 9.32 -7.61 -3.85
N ASN A 108 8.45 -7.79 -2.88
CA ASN A 108 7.50 -8.90 -2.87
C ASN A 108 6.30 -8.59 -3.78
N MET A 109 6.17 -9.35 -4.87
CA MET A 109 5.04 -9.30 -5.81
C MET A 109 3.99 -10.33 -5.41
N CYS A 110 3.26 -10.07 -4.33
CA CYS A 110 2.22 -10.97 -3.83
C CYS A 110 0.92 -10.88 -4.66
N GLY A 111 0.20 -11.99 -4.72
CA GLY A 111 -1.09 -12.05 -5.42
C GLY A 111 -0.97 -12.11 -6.94
N ARG A 112 -2.13 -12.08 -7.59
CA ARG A 112 -2.26 -12.11 -9.06
C ARG A 112 -3.25 -11.03 -9.49
N GLY A 113 -2.93 -10.30 -10.57
CA GLY A 113 -3.68 -9.12 -10.98
C GLY A 113 -4.95 -9.39 -11.78
N ASP A 114 -5.10 -10.60 -12.32
CA ASP A 114 -6.28 -10.97 -13.11
C ASP A 114 -7.60 -10.84 -12.32
N LYS A 115 -7.57 -11.06 -11.01
CA LYS A 115 -8.72 -10.84 -10.12
C LYS A 115 -9.12 -9.35 -10.01
N ASP A 116 -8.20 -8.44 -10.26
CA ASP A 116 -8.37 -7.01 -10.07
C ASP A 116 -8.72 -6.26 -11.38
N ILE A 117 -8.71 -6.96 -12.52
CA ILE A 117 -8.89 -6.36 -13.87
C ILE A 117 -10.17 -5.54 -13.97
N PHE A 118 -11.30 -6.04 -13.44
CA PHE A 118 -12.57 -5.31 -13.51
C PHE A 118 -12.54 -4.01 -12.69
N THR A 119 -11.90 -4.06 -11.51
CA THR A 119 -11.70 -2.88 -10.67
C THR A 119 -10.83 -1.87 -11.39
N VAL A 120 -9.68 -2.30 -11.93
CA VAL A 120 -8.76 -1.46 -12.69
C VAL A 120 -9.44 -0.83 -13.91
N ALA A 121 -10.19 -1.63 -14.69
CA ALA A 121 -10.90 -1.12 -15.86
C ALA A 121 -11.94 -0.05 -15.49
N LYS A 122 -12.68 -0.27 -14.41
CA LYS A 122 -13.65 0.69 -13.87
C LYS A 122 -12.96 2.01 -13.50
N GLU A 123 -11.90 1.95 -12.72
CA GLU A 123 -11.17 3.14 -12.25
C GLU A 123 -10.51 3.91 -13.41
N LEU A 124 -9.96 3.19 -14.38
CA LEU A 124 -9.36 3.77 -15.58
C LEU A 124 -10.39 4.13 -16.68
N LYS A 125 -11.69 3.85 -16.43
CA LYS A 125 -12.78 4.08 -17.39
C LYS A 125 -12.56 3.38 -18.74
N ILE A 126 -11.94 2.21 -18.70
CA ILE A 126 -11.70 1.35 -19.86
C ILE A 126 -12.90 0.42 -20.03
N LYS A 127 -13.43 0.36 -21.24
CA LYS A 127 -14.47 -0.59 -21.60
C LYS A 127 -13.80 -1.92 -21.97
N LEU A 128 -14.09 -2.97 -21.21
CA LEU A 128 -13.67 -4.34 -21.48
C LEU A 128 -14.67 -5.02 -22.41
#